data_ec81ecf949d5332251c446b7b3b5cbe2
#
_entry.id   ec81ecf949d5332251c446b7b3b5cbe2
#
_cell.length_a   1.000
_cell.length_b   1.000
_cell.length_c   1.000
_cell.angle_alpha   90.00
_cell.angle_beta   90.00
_cell.angle_gamma   90.00
#
_symmetry.space_group_name_H-M   'P 1'
#
loop_
_entity.id
_entity.type
_entity.pdbx_description
1 polymer ?
#
loop_
_entity_poly.entity_id
_entity_poly.type
_entity_poly.pdbx_seq_one_letter_code
_entity_poly.pdbx_strand_id
1 'polypeptide(L)'
;MAKNKKTCKVIPKKNQSGNIPTANRKYKDTVFRMLFSDKENLLSLYNAINRTAYEDSEELEIVTLKHAIYMGMKNDLAFIIDMNLFLYEHQSTYNPNIPLRDLFYIAAEYQKLVNRKSLYSSALQKIPAPYFIVFYNGTEREEEYWENSLSEAYENLTGEPRLELKVITLNINEGHNKELMEQCQILREYAQYVARVRKYTKEMNLDVAVERAVDECIREGILEKFLRTNRAEVIAVSIFEYNKDEEEKKLRRAEYEAGYDSGFDAGKETELNNLLHRMLKNRKYSDTDIAEVTGIAAEKIKEIRQKEK
;
A
#
# COMPACT_ATOMS: atom_id res chain seq x y z
N MET A 1 21.73 28.90 28.17
CA MET A 1 21.13 27.66 27.66
C MET A 1 20.39 27.98 26.36
N ALA A 2 21.04 27.79 25.23
CA ALA A 2 20.49 28.09 23.92
C ALA A 2 19.79 26.84 23.36
N LYS A 3 18.49 26.93 23.17
CA LYS A 3 17.69 25.86 22.56
C LYS A 3 17.94 25.88 21.06
N ASN A 4 18.61 24.86 20.54
CA ASN A 4 18.67 24.57 19.08
C ASN A 4 17.29 24.20 18.58
N LYS A 5 16.64 25.11 17.86
CA LYS A 5 15.48 24.81 17.01
C LYS A 5 16.02 24.13 15.73
N LYS A 6 15.90 22.81 15.64
CA LYS A 6 16.01 22.12 14.36
C LYS A 6 14.74 22.41 13.55
N THR A 7 14.87 23.30 12.58
CA THR A 7 13.83 23.56 11.57
C THR A 7 13.72 22.34 10.66
N CYS A 8 12.55 21.76 10.62
CA CYS A 8 12.17 20.73 9.65
C CYS A 8 12.36 21.32 8.24
N LYS A 9 13.32 20.79 7.47
CA LYS A 9 13.52 21.22 6.07
C LYS A 9 12.46 20.54 5.22
N VAL A 10 11.45 21.29 4.82
CA VAL A 10 10.54 20.90 3.75
C VAL A 10 11.35 20.77 2.46
N ILE A 11 11.42 19.57 1.91
CA ILE A 11 12.07 19.29 0.63
C ILE A 11 11.29 20.02 -0.46
N PRO A 12 11.89 20.93 -1.26
CA PRO A 12 11.18 21.61 -2.32
C PRO A 12 10.82 20.63 -3.43
N LYS A 13 9.52 20.54 -3.76
CA LYS A 13 9.04 19.80 -4.94
C LYS A 13 9.67 20.42 -6.20
N LYS A 14 10.58 19.70 -6.84
CA LYS A 14 11.01 20.02 -8.21
C LYS A 14 9.84 19.73 -9.15
N ASN A 15 9.22 20.78 -9.66
CA ASN A 15 8.32 20.69 -10.82
C ASN A 15 9.12 20.24 -12.04
N GLN A 16 9.00 18.97 -12.38
CA GLN A 16 9.29 18.50 -13.74
C GLN A 16 7.93 18.23 -14.40
N SER A 17 7.50 19.19 -15.20
CA SER A 17 6.42 19.05 -16.17
C SER A 17 6.88 18.16 -17.32
N GLY A 18 6.85 16.84 -17.14
CA GLY A 18 6.77 15.87 -18.18
C GLY A 18 5.31 15.41 -18.26
N ASN A 19 4.67 15.59 -19.43
CA ASN A 19 3.37 15.02 -19.74
C ASN A 19 3.48 13.49 -19.65
N ILE A 20 3.27 12.92 -18.46
CA ILE A 20 2.96 11.51 -18.28
C ILE A 20 1.52 11.37 -18.73
N PRO A 21 1.21 10.51 -19.73
CA PRO A 21 -0.18 10.23 -20.08
C PRO A 21 -0.93 9.84 -18.80
N THR A 22 -1.97 10.57 -18.48
CA THR A 22 -2.88 10.23 -17.39
C THR A 22 -3.62 8.95 -17.79
N ALA A 23 -2.96 7.80 -17.62
CA ALA A 23 -3.63 6.52 -17.67
C ALA A 23 -4.74 6.56 -16.64
N ASN A 24 -5.94 6.29 -17.13
CA ASN A 24 -7.19 6.38 -16.40
C ASN A 24 -7.09 5.50 -15.13
N ARG A 25 -6.82 6.09 -13.96
CA ARG A 25 -6.59 5.44 -12.67
C ARG A 25 -7.82 4.70 -12.10
N LYS A 26 -8.80 4.35 -12.96
CA LYS A 26 -10.11 3.82 -12.57
C LYS A 26 -10.17 2.29 -12.41
N TYR A 27 -9.10 1.56 -12.66
CA TYR A 27 -9.14 0.10 -12.80
C TYR A 27 -8.20 -0.65 -11.83
N LYS A 28 -8.11 -0.26 -10.56
CA LYS A 28 -7.44 -1.11 -9.55
C LYS A 28 -8.46 -2.10 -9.00
N ASP A 29 -8.06 -3.37 -8.98
CA ASP A 29 -8.74 -4.46 -8.29
C ASP A 29 -10.18 -4.72 -8.76
N THR A 30 -10.37 -4.64 -10.09
CA THR A 30 -11.71 -4.57 -10.67
C THR A 30 -12.48 -5.88 -10.52
N VAL A 31 -11.83 -7.05 -10.74
CA VAL A 31 -12.52 -8.34 -10.63
C VAL A 31 -12.96 -8.62 -9.19
N PHE A 32 -12.07 -8.39 -8.21
CA PHE A 32 -12.41 -8.50 -6.78
C PHE A 32 -13.58 -7.58 -6.42
N ARG A 33 -13.49 -6.31 -6.80
CA ARG A 33 -14.55 -5.34 -6.55
C ARG A 33 -15.85 -5.69 -7.27
N MET A 34 -15.81 -6.16 -8.52
CA MET A 34 -17.01 -6.62 -9.25
C MET A 34 -17.71 -7.75 -8.52
N LEU A 35 -16.95 -8.73 -8.02
CA LEU A 35 -17.47 -9.86 -7.25
C LEU A 35 -18.15 -9.42 -5.96
N PHE A 36 -17.46 -8.60 -5.18
CA PHE A 36 -17.91 -8.20 -3.84
C PHE A 36 -18.69 -6.88 -3.80
N SER A 37 -18.99 -6.26 -4.95
CA SER A 37 -20.04 -5.24 -5.06
C SER A 37 -21.45 -5.84 -5.02
N ASP A 38 -21.57 -7.13 -5.21
CA ASP A 38 -22.79 -7.87 -4.95
C ASP A 38 -22.95 -8.07 -3.44
N LYS A 39 -24.12 -7.70 -2.90
CA LYS A 39 -24.37 -7.72 -1.46
C LYS A 39 -24.35 -9.13 -0.85
N GLU A 40 -24.82 -10.13 -1.59
CA GLU A 40 -24.81 -11.52 -1.11
C GLU A 40 -23.38 -12.05 -1.00
N ASN A 41 -22.55 -11.78 -2.00
CA ASN A 41 -21.14 -12.13 -1.98
C ASN A 41 -20.39 -11.40 -0.87
N LEU A 42 -20.69 -10.11 -0.68
CA LEU A 42 -20.08 -9.30 0.38
C LEU A 42 -20.49 -9.78 1.77
N LEU A 43 -21.75 -10.15 1.97
CA LEU A 43 -22.23 -10.71 3.22
C LEU A 43 -21.58 -12.07 3.51
N SER A 44 -21.43 -12.92 2.51
CA SER A 44 -20.71 -14.20 2.65
C SER A 44 -19.25 -13.97 3.08
N LEU A 45 -18.56 -12.99 2.51
CA LEU A 45 -17.21 -12.63 2.91
C LEU A 45 -17.15 -12.09 4.33
N TYR A 46 -18.08 -11.19 4.67
CA TYR A 46 -18.20 -10.64 6.01
C TYR A 46 -18.42 -11.74 7.07
N ASN A 47 -19.37 -12.64 6.82
CA ASN A 47 -19.67 -13.75 7.70
C ASN A 47 -18.45 -14.67 7.91
N ALA A 48 -17.72 -14.97 6.85
CA ALA A 48 -16.53 -15.81 6.91
C ALA A 48 -15.41 -15.18 7.75
N ILE A 49 -15.21 -13.88 7.65
CA ILE A 49 -14.17 -13.16 8.39
C ILE A 49 -14.55 -13.01 9.87
N ASN A 50 -15.79 -12.65 10.14
CA ASN A 50 -16.26 -12.32 11.49
C ASN A 50 -16.88 -13.51 12.21
N ARG A 51 -16.95 -14.70 11.58
CA ARG A 51 -17.59 -15.93 12.11
C ARG A 51 -19.04 -15.67 12.53
N THR A 52 -19.74 -14.93 11.70
CA THR A 52 -21.16 -14.60 11.84
C THR A 52 -22.01 -15.38 10.83
N ALA A 53 -23.33 -15.32 10.96
CA ALA A 53 -24.26 -16.02 10.09
C ALA A 53 -25.48 -15.13 9.75
N TYR A 54 -25.21 -13.91 9.29
CA TYR A 54 -26.28 -13.05 8.77
C TYR A 54 -26.83 -13.64 7.48
N GLU A 55 -28.14 -13.63 7.35
CA GLU A 55 -28.85 -14.20 6.18
C GLU A 55 -29.40 -13.11 5.26
N ASP A 56 -29.69 -11.92 5.78
CA ASP A 56 -30.27 -10.82 5.01
C ASP A 56 -29.17 -9.84 4.54
N SER A 57 -28.91 -9.83 3.24
CA SER A 57 -27.94 -8.92 2.62
C SER A 57 -28.36 -7.46 2.64
N GLU A 58 -29.65 -7.17 2.93
CA GLU A 58 -30.12 -5.77 3.07
C GLU A 58 -29.64 -5.13 4.38
N GLU A 59 -29.18 -5.90 5.35
CA GLU A 59 -28.51 -5.38 6.55
C GLU A 59 -27.18 -4.67 6.23
N LEU A 60 -26.61 -4.92 5.02
CA LEU A 60 -25.42 -4.22 4.54
C LEU A 60 -25.79 -2.88 3.90
N GLU A 61 -25.29 -1.80 4.47
CA GLU A 61 -25.29 -0.49 3.82
C GLU A 61 -23.95 -0.23 3.13
N ILE A 62 -23.92 -0.29 1.80
CA ILE A 62 -22.70 -0.01 1.04
C ILE A 62 -22.48 1.52 0.99
N VAL A 63 -21.39 1.97 1.61
CA VAL A 63 -20.99 3.39 1.68
C VAL A 63 -19.85 3.62 0.69
N THR A 64 -20.19 3.71 -0.59
CA THR A 64 -19.16 3.89 -1.61
C THR A 64 -18.67 5.34 -1.62
N LEU A 65 -17.38 5.54 -1.48
CA LEU A 65 -16.69 6.82 -1.62
C LEU A 65 -16.75 7.36 -3.06
N LYS A 66 -17.89 7.92 -3.48
CA LYS A 66 -18.02 8.54 -4.82
C LYS A 66 -17.07 9.73 -5.04
N HIS A 67 -16.44 10.27 -3.99
CA HIS A 67 -15.66 11.51 -4.03
C HIS A 67 -14.26 11.44 -3.41
N ALA A 68 -13.67 10.27 -3.18
CA ALA A 68 -12.26 10.18 -2.78
C ALA A 68 -11.28 10.52 -3.93
N ILE A 69 -11.62 11.56 -4.74
CA ILE A 69 -10.75 12.09 -5.80
C ILE A 69 -9.59 12.90 -5.22
N TYR A 70 -9.64 13.23 -3.94
CA TYR A 70 -8.56 13.91 -3.25
C TYR A 70 -7.43 12.89 -3.02
N MET A 71 -6.32 13.05 -3.72
CA MET A 71 -5.08 12.25 -3.67
C MET A 71 -5.07 10.91 -4.42
N GLY A 72 -6.06 10.61 -5.26
CA GLY A 72 -6.05 9.37 -6.08
C GLY A 72 -6.20 8.08 -5.27
N MET A 73 -6.67 8.17 -4.04
CA MET A 73 -6.93 7.04 -3.17
C MET A 73 -8.40 6.61 -3.30
N LYS A 74 -8.64 5.34 -3.58
CA LYS A 74 -9.96 4.71 -3.56
C LYS A 74 -9.84 3.46 -2.73
N ASN A 75 -10.72 3.29 -1.73
CA ASN A 75 -10.94 1.98 -1.14
C ASN A 75 -11.85 1.17 -2.08
N ASP A 76 -11.65 -0.12 -2.10
CA ASP A 76 -12.37 -0.98 -3.01
C ASP A 76 -13.82 -1.13 -2.57
N LEU A 77 -14.05 -1.36 -1.27
CA LEU A 77 -15.36 -1.54 -0.69
C LEU A 77 -15.42 -0.91 0.71
N ALA A 78 -16.43 -0.08 0.96
CA ALA A 78 -16.77 0.40 2.28
C ALA A 78 -18.25 0.13 2.55
N PHE A 79 -18.57 -0.42 3.72
CA PHE A 79 -19.94 -0.75 4.09
C PHE A 79 -20.13 -0.68 5.60
N ILE A 80 -21.40 -0.49 6.01
CA ILE A 80 -21.81 -0.48 7.41
C ILE A 80 -22.72 -1.69 7.67
N ILE A 81 -22.43 -2.40 8.75
CA ILE A 81 -23.29 -3.43 9.32
C ILE A 81 -23.21 -3.35 10.85
N ASP A 82 -24.32 -3.45 11.55
CA ASP A 82 -24.39 -3.37 13.03
C ASP A 82 -23.64 -2.18 13.64
N MET A 83 -23.76 -1.00 13.02
CA MET A 83 -23.07 0.22 13.46
C MET A 83 -21.53 0.11 13.45
N ASN A 84 -20.98 -0.82 12.67
CA ASN A 84 -19.55 -0.92 12.38
C ASN A 84 -19.31 -0.57 10.93
N LEU A 85 -18.23 0.17 10.65
CA LEU A 85 -17.81 0.57 9.31
C LEU A 85 -16.61 -0.28 8.89
N PHE A 86 -16.78 -1.08 7.87
CA PHE A 86 -15.72 -1.93 7.31
C PHE A 86 -15.15 -1.27 6.04
N LEU A 87 -13.82 -1.22 5.98
CA LEU A 87 -13.06 -0.80 4.81
C LEU A 87 -12.28 -2.02 4.32
N TYR A 88 -12.71 -2.57 3.19
CA TYR A 88 -12.08 -3.70 2.52
C TYR A 88 -11.29 -3.19 1.33
N GLU A 89 -10.00 -3.48 1.31
CA GLU A 89 -9.10 -3.12 0.22
C GLU A 89 -8.43 -4.38 -0.34
N HIS A 90 -8.32 -4.49 -1.65
CA HIS A 90 -7.59 -5.56 -2.31
C HIS A 90 -6.21 -5.05 -2.77
N GLN A 91 -5.15 -5.85 -2.58
CA GLN A 91 -3.79 -5.47 -2.96
C GLN A 91 -2.98 -6.63 -3.51
N SER A 92 -2.33 -6.40 -4.65
CA SER A 92 -1.36 -7.33 -5.25
C SER A 92 0.09 -7.03 -4.85
N THR A 93 0.35 -5.90 -4.23
CA THR A 93 1.68 -5.46 -3.77
C THR A 93 1.63 -5.00 -2.32
N TYR A 94 2.64 -5.37 -1.54
CA TYR A 94 2.75 -4.90 -0.16
C TYR A 94 2.98 -3.38 -0.10
N ASN A 95 2.22 -2.70 0.77
CA ASN A 95 2.38 -1.28 1.00
C ASN A 95 2.36 -0.97 2.51
N PRO A 96 3.49 -0.58 3.13
CA PRO A 96 3.55 -0.28 4.57
C PRO A 96 2.78 0.98 4.97
N ASN A 97 2.40 1.85 4.02
CA ASN A 97 1.70 3.09 4.29
C ASN A 97 0.17 2.95 4.34
N ILE A 98 -0.35 1.71 4.36
CA ILE A 98 -1.80 1.47 4.43
C ILE A 98 -2.44 2.13 5.65
N PRO A 99 -1.92 2.00 6.89
CA PRO A 99 -2.55 2.63 8.04
C PRO A 99 -2.66 4.16 7.90
N LEU A 100 -1.65 4.80 7.32
CA LEU A 100 -1.68 6.24 7.08
C LEU A 100 -2.71 6.62 5.99
N ARG A 101 -2.86 5.80 4.97
CA ARG A 101 -3.89 6.00 3.94
C ARG A 101 -5.30 5.84 4.53
N ASP A 102 -5.52 4.79 5.31
CA ASP A 102 -6.81 4.50 5.92
C ASP A 102 -7.21 5.55 6.96
N LEU A 103 -6.25 6.18 7.65
CA LEU A 103 -6.51 7.32 8.51
C LEU A 103 -7.19 8.48 7.72
N PHE A 104 -6.69 8.80 6.54
CA PHE A 104 -7.29 9.85 5.72
C PHE A 104 -8.67 9.43 5.18
N TYR A 105 -8.86 8.17 4.85
CA TYR A 105 -10.14 7.65 4.40
C TYR A 105 -11.21 7.73 5.49
N ILE A 106 -10.90 7.17 6.66
CA ILE A 106 -11.88 7.15 7.75
C ILE A 106 -12.23 8.55 8.23
N ALA A 107 -11.25 9.47 8.25
CA ALA A 107 -11.50 10.86 8.58
C ALA A 107 -12.47 11.53 7.58
N ALA A 108 -12.33 11.24 6.29
CA ALA A 108 -13.23 11.73 5.25
C ALA A 108 -14.65 11.13 5.37
N GLU A 109 -14.78 9.84 5.72
CA GLU A 109 -16.07 9.20 5.94
C GLU A 109 -16.77 9.76 7.18
N TYR A 110 -16.07 9.86 8.28
CA TYR A 110 -16.64 10.42 9.50
C TYR A 110 -17.09 11.87 9.33
N GLN A 111 -16.41 12.67 8.50
CA GLN A 111 -16.86 14.03 8.17
C GLN A 111 -18.24 14.08 7.49
N LYS A 112 -18.67 12.99 6.81
CA LYS A 112 -20.00 12.90 6.20
C LYS A 112 -21.07 12.46 7.21
N LEU A 113 -20.67 11.56 8.13
CA LEU A 113 -21.59 10.97 9.11
C LEU A 113 -21.87 11.91 10.28
N VAL A 114 -20.93 12.79 10.64
CA VAL A 114 -21.10 13.67 11.80
C VAL A 114 -21.82 14.97 11.45
N ASN A 115 -22.68 15.41 12.35
CA ASN A 115 -23.26 16.75 12.27
C ASN A 115 -22.25 17.78 12.83
N ARG A 116 -21.65 18.57 11.95
CA ARG A 116 -20.60 19.56 12.31
C ARG A 116 -21.05 20.55 13.38
N LYS A 117 -22.34 20.96 13.40
CA LYS A 117 -22.87 21.89 14.41
C LYS A 117 -22.93 21.24 15.79
N SER A 118 -23.28 19.95 15.84
CA SER A 118 -23.37 19.20 17.08
C SER A 118 -22.02 18.80 17.68
N LEU A 119 -20.91 18.91 16.92
CA LEU A 119 -19.55 18.68 17.46
C LEU A 119 -19.18 19.65 18.58
N TYR A 120 -19.81 20.82 18.61
CA TYR A 120 -19.58 21.85 19.66
C TYR A 120 -20.62 21.80 20.77
N SER A 121 -21.54 20.81 20.75
CA SER A 121 -22.51 20.60 21.82
C SER A 121 -21.92 19.76 22.96
N SER A 122 -22.60 19.73 24.11
CA SER A 122 -22.25 18.86 25.24
C SER A 122 -22.67 17.40 25.04
N ALA A 123 -23.42 17.09 23.99
CA ALA A 123 -23.86 15.72 23.70
C ALA A 123 -22.83 14.97 22.87
N LEU A 124 -22.47 13.77 23.33
CA LEU A 124 -21.55 12.87 22.60
C LEU A 124 -22.22 12.40 21.30
N GLN A 125 -21.60 12.66 20.15
CA GLN A 125 -21.97 12.01 18.90
C GLN A 125 -21.31 10.64 18.81
N LYS A 126 -22.12 9.61 18.59
CA LYS A 126 -21.64 8.25 18.30
C LYS A 126 -21.40 8.12 16.79
N ILE A 127 -20.35 7.42 16.44
CA ILE A 127 -19.97 7.08 15.05
C ILE A 127 -19.73 5.55 14.98
N PRO A 128 -19.88 4.92 13.81
CA PRO A 128 -19.56 3.52 13.61
C PRO A 128 -18.08 3.22 13.96
N ALA A 129 -17.81 2.09 14.61
CA ALA A 129 -16.43 1.65 14.84
C ALA A 129 -15.79 1.21 13.52
N PRO A 130 -14.56 1.65 13.20
CA PRO A 130 -13.92 1.33 11.92
C PRO A 130 -13.12 0.04 12.00
N TYR A 131 -13.19 -0.78 10.94
CA TYR A 131 -12.40 -1.98 10.74
C TYR A 131 -11.71 -1.92 9.37
N PHE A 132 -10.41 -2.21 9.33
CA PHE A 132 -9.58 -2.11 8.15
C PHE A 132 -9.01 -3.48 7.80
N ILE A 133 -9.39 -4.00 6.63
CA ILE A 133 -8.97 -5.33 6.16
C ILE A 133 -8.46 -5.23 4.74
N VAL A 134 -7.25 -5.70 4.53
CA VAL A 134 -6.61 -5.82 3.22
C VAL A 134 -6.61 -7.29 2.79
N PHE A 135 -7.08 -7.54 1.58
CA PHE A 135 -6.99 -8.83 0.91
C PHE A 135 -5.78 -8.84 -0.01
N TYR A 136 -4.73 -9.52 0.41
CA TYR A 136 -3.47 -9.57 -0.32
C TYR A 136 -3.41 -10.79 -1.21
N ASN A 137 -3.22 -10.57 -2.51
CA ASN A 137 -2.98 -11.63 -3.48
C ASN A 137 -1.63 -11.50 -4.20
N GLY A 138 -0.68 -10.73 -3.66
CA GLY A 138 0.66 -10.59 -4.22
C GLY A 138 1.51 -11.86 -4.09
N THR A 139 2.74 -11.80 -4.60
CA THR A 139 3.70 -12.91 -4.57
C THR A 139 4.97 -12.60 -3.78
N GLU A 140 5.00 -11.48 -3.06
CA GLU A 140 6.17 -11.02 -2.32
C GLU A 140 6.19 -11.52 -0.87
N ARG A 141 5.04 -11.97 -0.36
CA ARG A 141 4.85 -12.43 1.01
C ARG A 141 4.09 -13.75 1.04
N GLU A 142 4.54 -14.63 1.96
CA GLU A 142 4.01 -15.98 2.15
C GLU A 142 3.24 -16.13 3.48
N GLU A 143 3.26 -15.08 4.34
CA GLU A 143 2.56 -15.11 5.62
C GLU A 143 1.04 -15.22 5.39
N GLU A 144 0.35 -15.97 6.25
CA GLU A 144 -1.12 -16.14 6.22
C GLU A 144 -1.83 -14.80 6.50
N TYR A 145 -1.34 -14.06 7.49
CA TYR A 145 -1.82 -12.73 7.84
C TYR A 145 -0.73 -11.90 8.53
N TRP A 146 -0.88 -10.59 8.50
CA TRP A 146 -0.07 -9.66 9.29
C TRP A 146 -0.88 -8.41 9.65
N GLU A 147 -0.40 -7.68 10.62
CA GLU A 147 -0.96 -6.40 11.05
C GLU A 147 0.05 -5.29 10.76
N ASN A 148 -0.43 -4.18 10.22
CA ASN A 148 0.32 -2.94 10.13
C ASN A 148 -0.31 -1.90 11.07
N SER A 149 0.53 -1.16 11.78
CA SER A 149 0.11 -0.15 12.74
C SER A 149 0.50 1.25 12.28
N LEU A 150 -0.37 2.24 12.51
CA LEU A 150 -0.09 3.64 12.19
C LEU A 150 1.13 4.16 12.96
N SER A 151 1.34 3.65 14.17
CA SER A 151 2.48 4.00 15.03
C SER A 151 3.84 3.68 14.40
N GLU A 152 3.92 2.75 13.46
CA GLU A 152 5.14 2.45 12.70
C GLU A 152 5.60 3.64 11.82
N ALA A 153 4.69 4.56 11.49
CA ALA A 153 4.99 5.74 10.70
C ALA A 153 5.46 6.96 11.53
N TYR A 154 5.49 6.87 12.88
CA TYR A 154 5.89 7.98 13.74
C TYR A 154 7.40 8.04 13.93
N GLU A 155 8.02 9.16 13.54
CA GLU A 155 9.48 9.34 13.61
C GLU A 155 10.05 9.31 15.03
N ASN A 156 9.31 9.79 16.05
CA ASN A 156 9.79 9.97 17.42
C ASN A 156 8.74 9.52 18.45
N LEU A 157 8.25 8.30 18.30
CA LEU A 157 7.32 7.73 19.28
C LEU A 157 8.02 7.39 20.59
N THR A 158 7.57 7.99 21.69
CA THR A 158 7.99 7.64 23.06
C THR A 158 6.77 7.17 23.85
N GLY A 159 6.78 5.90 24.25
CA GLY A 159 5.64 5.27 24.92
C GLY A 159 4.52 4.88 23.98
N GLU A 160 3.31 4.75 24.49
CA GLU A 160 2.16 4.36 23.70
C GLU A 160 1.67 5.49 22.78
N PRO A 161 1.27 5.18 21.54
CA PRO A 161 0.73 6.17 20.61
C PRO A 161 -0.59 6.76 21.13
N ARG A 162 -0.77 8.07 20.99
CA ARG A 162 -2.03 8.75 21.32
C ARG A 162 -3.07 8.63 20.22
N LEU A 163 -2.64 8.29 19.01
CA LEU A 163 -3.48 7.94 17.88
C LEU A 163 -2.93 6.65 17.29
N GLU A 164 -3.77 5.63 17.22
CA GLU A 164 -3.43 4.33 16.62
C GLU A 164 -4.52 3.90 15.65
N LEU A 165 -4.10 3.27 14.56
CA LEU A 165 -4.94 2.61 13.60
C LEU A 165 -4.23 1.33 13.16
N LYS A 166 -4.95 0.21 13.21
CA LYS A 166 -4.43 -1.10 12.87
C LYS A 166 -5.13 -1.63 11.65
N VAL A 167 -4.37 -2.17 10.73
CA VAL A 167 -4.87 -2.77 9.48
C VAL A 167 -4.46 -4.23 9.46
N ILE A 168 -5.44 -5.11 9.33
CA ILE A 168 -5.21 -6.56 9.18
C ILE A 168 -5.12 -6.87 7.70
N THR A 169 -4.05 -7.54 7.30
CA THR A 169 -3.90 -8.07 5.94
C THR A 169 -4.03 -9.58 5.94
N LEU A 170 -4.91 -10.10 5.09
CA LEU A 170 -5.16 -11.53 4.88
C LEU A 170 -4.61 -11.96 3.54
N ASN A 171 -3.74 -12.97 3.52
CA ASN A 171 -3.23 -13.54 2.28
C ASN A 171 -4.30 -14.43 1.64
N ILE A 172 -4.83 -14.00 0.50
CA ILE A 172 -5.90 -14.71 -0.20
C ILE A 172 -5.41 -15.50 -1.42
N ASN A 173 -4.10 -15.77 -1.51
CA ASN A 173 -3.59 -16.67 -2.54
C ASN A 173 -4.09 -18.10 -2.32
N GLU A 174 -4.16 -18.87 -3.40
CA GLU A 174 -4.51 -20.28 -3.33
C GLU A 174 -3.58 -21.02 -2.36
N GLY A 175 -4.17 -21.78 -1.45
CA GLY A 175 -3.44 -22.55 -0.42
C GLY A 175 -3.28 -21.83 0.92
N HIS A 176 -3.56 -20.51 0.99
CA HIS A 176 -3.53 -19.73 2.22
C HIS A 176 -4.92 -19.59 2.86
N ASN A 177 -4.95 -19.24 4.16
CA ASN A 177 -6.16 -18.99 4.94
C ASN A 177 -7.29 -20.00 4.69
N LYS A 178 -7.00 -21.29 4.82
CA LYS A 178 -7.89 -22.39 4.44
C LYS A 178 -9.28 -22.30 5.07
N GLU A 179 -9.36 -21.96 6.37
CA GLU A 179 -10.64 -21.81 7.06
C GLU A 179 -11.51 -20.72 6.41
N LEU A 180 -10.92 -19.56 6.09
CA LEU A 180 -11.61 -18.48 5.39
C LEU A 180 -12.07 -18.90 3.98
N MET A 181 -11.22 -19.63 3.26
CA MET A 181 -11.54 -20.14 1.92
C MET A 181 -12.63 -21.22 1.93
N GLU A 182 -12.72 -22.01 2.99
CA GLU A 182 -13.79 -23.00 3.16
C GLU A 182 -15.14 -22.33 3.47
N GLN A 183 -15.13 -21.25 4.23
CA GLN A 183 -16.33 -20.51 4.61
C GLN A 183 -16.83 -19.53 3.55
N CYS A 184 -15.95 -19.01 2.68
CA CYS A 184 -16.31 -18.11 1.58
C CYS A 184 -15.95 -18.72 0.23
N GLN A 185 -16.91 -19.41 -0.39
CA GLN A 185 -16.71 -20.08 -1.69
C GLN A 185 -16.27 -19.11 -2.79
N ILE A 186 -16.88 -17.93 -2.87
CA ILE A 186 -16.58 -16.92 -3.88
C ILE A 186 -15.12 -16.42 -3.76
N LEU A 187 -14.62 -16.23 -2.54
CA LEU A 187 -13.23 -15.85 -2.31
C LEU A 187 -12.25 -16.97 -2.76
N ARG A 188 -12.57 -18.21 -2.42
CA ARG A 188 -11.79 -19.37 -2.85
C ARG A 188 -11.74 -19.49 -4.38
N GLU A 189 -12.88 -19.34 -5.03
CA GLU A 189 -12.96 -19.40 -6.48
C GLU A 189 -12.21 -18.25 -7.17
N TYR A 190 -12.26 -17.07 -6.57
CA TYR A 190 -11.44 -15.93 -7.00
C TYR A 190 -9.94 -16.23 -6.89
N ALA A 191 -9.47 -16.79 -5.76
CA ALA A 191 -8.08 -17.20 -5.58
C ALA A 191 -7.63 -18.21 -6.64
N GLN A 192 -8.47 -19.21 -6.95
CA GLN A 192 -8.22 -20.21 -7.98
C GLN A 192 -8.13 -19.60 -9.39
N TYR A 193 -9.02 -18.65 -9.70
CA TYR A 193 -8.97 -17.92 -10.97
C TYR A 193 -7.64 -17.16 -11.11
N VAL A 194 -7.24 -16.37 -10.10
CA VAL A 194 -5.99 -15.61 -10.11
C VAL A 194 -4.77 -16.54 -10.23
N ALA A 195 -4.75 -17.65 -9.50
CA ALA A 195 -3.68 -18.64 -9.58
C ALA A 195 -3.53 -19.23 -11.00
N ARG A 196 -4.65 -19.49 -11.69
CA ARG A 196 -4.62 -19.95 -13.09
C ARG A 196 -4.07 -18.92 -14.06
N VAL A 197 -4.53 -17.68 -13.95
CA VAL A 197 -3.98 -16.61 -14.79
C VAL A 197 -2.47 -16.54 -14.59
N ARG A 198 -1.98 -16.53 -13.35
CA ARG A 198 -0.54 -16.53 -13.05
C ARG A 198 0.22 -17.75 -13.56
N LYS A 199 -0.39 -18.92 -13.52
CA LYS A 199 0.20 -20.14 -14.08
C LYS A 199 0.42 -19.99 -15.58
N TYR A 200 -0.64 -19.59 -16.31
CA TYR A 200 -0.58 -19.51 -17.77
C TYR A 200 0.29 -18.36 -18.27
N THR A 201 0.40 -17.25 -17.54
CA THR A 201 1.31 -16.15 -17.93
C THR A 201 2.78 -16.53 -17.92
N LYS A 202 3.15 -17.63 -17.27
CA LYS A 202 4.52 -18.18 -17.33
C LYS A 202 4.79 -18.98 -18.62
N GLU A 203 3.75 -19.42 -19.31
CA GLU A 203 3.83 -20.38 -20.42
C GLU A 203 3.43 -19.74 -21.75
N MET A 204 2.61 -18.69 -21.73
CA MET A 204 2.04 -18.08 -22.93
C MET A 204 1.85 -16.56 -22.77
N ASN A 205 1.49 -15.89 -23.87
CA ASN A 205 1.19 -14.47 -23.86
C ASN A 205 0.00 -14.16 -22.95
N LEU A 206 0.01 -12.98 -22.30
CA LEU A 206 -0.95 -12.56 -21.30
C LEU A 206 -2.41 -12.68 -21.78
N ASP A 207 -2.72 -12.17 -22.98
CA ASP A 207 -4.08 -12.19 -23.53
C ASP A 207 -4.61 -13.63 -23.63
N VAL A 208 -3.80 -14.54 -24.18
CA VAL A 208 -4.13 -15.96 -24.32
C VAL A 208 -4.23 -16.65 -22.95
N ALA A 209 -3.36 -16.27 -22.02
CA ALA A 209 -3.34 -16.80 -20.65
C ALA A 209 -4.64 -16.47 -19.89
N VAL A 210 -5.08 -15.21 -19.98
CA VAL A 210 -6.31 -14.75 -19.33
C VAL A 210 -7.54 -15.40 -19.96
N GLU A 211 -7.64 -15.40 -21.28
CA GLU A 211 -8.77 -16.06 -21.98
C GLU A 211 -8.87 -17.54 -21.63
N ARG A 212 -7.73 -18.24 -21.65
CA ARG A 212 -7.66 -19.65 -21.27
C ARG A 212 -8.09 -19.90 -19.84
N ALA A 213 -7.62 -19.07 -18.91
CA ALA A 213 -7.97 -19.17 -17.48
C ALA A 213 -9.48 -19.00 -17.29
N VAL A 214 -10.08 -18.00 -17.95
CA VAL A 214 -11.53 -17.75 -17.91
C VAL A 214 -12.30 -18.95 -18.45
N ASP A 215 -11.93 -19.47 -19.63
CA ASP A 215 -12.63 -20.59 -20.26
C ASP A 215 -12.52 -21.90 -19.46
N GLU A 216 -11.38 -22.14 -18.81
CA GLU A 216 -11.20 -23.30 -17.93
C GLU A 216 -11.98 -23.14 -16.63
N CYS A 217 -11.96 -21.98 -16.01
CA CYS A 217 -12.75 -21.70 -14.82
C CYS A 217 -14.25 -21.91 -15.08
N ILE A 218 -14.77 -21.40 -16.20
CA ILE A 218 -16.16 -21.62 -16.60
C ILE A 218 -16.49 -23.12 -16.76
N ARG A 219 -15.59 -23.90 -17.41
CA ARG A 219 -15.82 -25.36 -17.62
C ARG A 219 -15.80 -26.15 -16.30
N GLU A 220 -15.05 -25.69 -15.32
CA GLU A 220 -14.90 -26.36 -14.03
C GLU A 220 -15.90 -25.84 -12.98
N GLY A 221 -16.77 -24.90 -13.33
CA GLY A 221 -17.75 -24.31 -12.41
C GLY A 221 -17.18 -23.28 -11.46
N ILE A 222 -15.93 -22.82 -11.69
CA ILE A 222 -15.26 -21.80 -10.85
C ILE A 222 -15.73 -20.43 -11.34
N LEU A 223 -16.39 -19.66 -10.45
CA LEU A 223 -17.01 -18.37 -10.78
C LEU A 223 -17.88 -18.42 -12.06
N GLU A 224 -18.46 -19.57 -12.40
CA GLU A 224 -19.07 -19.82 -13.70
C GLU A 224 -20.08 -18.76 -14.09
N LYS A 225 -21.09 -18.51 -13.23
CA LYS A 225 -22.15 -17.53 -13.52
C LYS A 225 -21.58 -16.14 -13.73
N PHE A 226 -20.66 -15.74 -12.88
CA PHE A 226 -20.02 -14.42 -12.94
C PHE A 226 -19.17 -14.25 -14.21
N LEU A 227 -18.30 -15.22 -14.50
CA LEU A 227 -17.42 -15.19 -15.66
C LEU A 227 -18.18 -15.27 -16.99
N ARG A 228 -19.28 -16.03 -17.06
CA ARG A 228 -20.14 -16.04 -18.26
C ARG A 228 -20.79 -14.69 -18.51
N THR A 229 -21.29 -14.05 -17.45
CA THR A 229 -21.99 -12.76 -17.55
C THR A 229 -21.04 -11.61 -17.88
N ASN A 230 -19.84 -11.62 -17.29
CA ASN A 230 -18.90 -10.49 -17.36
C ASN A 230 -17.63 -10.83 -18.18
N ARG A 231 -17.65 -11.85 -19.04
CA ARG A 231 -16.47 -12.41 -19.69
C ARG A 231 -15.56 -11.36 -20.34
N ALA A 232 -16.10 -10.49 -21.16
CA ALA A 232 -15.32 -9.51 -21.90
C ALA A 232 -14.69 -8.46 -20.97
N GLU A 233 -15.43 -8.03 -19.94
CA GLU A 233 -14.94 -7.07 -18.96
C GLU A 233 -13.84 -7.68 -18.08
N VAL A 234 -14.04 -8.90 -17.58
CA VAL A 234 -13.05 -9.63 -16.78
C VAL A 234 -11.75 -9.84 -17.55
N ILE A 235 -11.82 -10.25 -18.82
CA ILE A 235 -10.62 -10.40 -19.66
C ILE A 235 -9.89 -9.07 -19.80
N ALA A 236 -10.59 -8.01 -20.18
CA ALA A 236 -9.99 -6.70 -20.40
C ALA A 236 -9.32 -6.13 -19.13
N VAL A 237 -9.98 -6.23 -17.98
CA VAL A 237 -9.41 -5.70 -16.72
C VAL A 237 -8.27 -6.56 -16.20
N SER A 238 -8.34 -7.89 -16.34
CA SER A 238 -7.27 -8.79 -15.87
C SER A 238 -5.98 -8.58 -16.67
N ILE A 239 -6.08 -8.37 -17.98
CA ILE A 239 -4.92 -8.01 -18.82
C ILE A 239 -4.32 -6.67 -18.37
N PHE A 240 -5.18 -5.68 -18.11
CA PHE A 240 -4.73 -4.36 -17.68
C PHE A 240 -4.06 -4.40 -16.29
N GLU A 241 -4.67 -5.08 -15.33
CA GLU A 241 -4.14 -5.20 -13.96
C GLU A 241 -2.78 -5.91 -13.94
N TYR A 242 -2.65 -7.01 -14.68
CA TYR A 242 -1.39 -7.75 -14.75
C TYR A 242 -0.25 -6.89 -15.34
N ASN A 243 -0.50 -6.20 -16.44
CA ASN A 243 0.49 -5.31 -17.06
C ASN A 243 0.90 -4.19 -16.11
N LYS A 244 -0.06 -3.63 -15.38
CA LYS A 244 0.19 -2.58 -14.41
C LYS A 244 1.02 -3.06 -13.22
N ASP A 245 0.72 -4.22 -12.66
CA ASP A 245 1.49 -4.79 -11.55
C ASP A 245 2.95 -5.03 -11.95
N GLU A 246 3.20 -5.54 -13.16
CA GLU A 246 4.54 -5.71 -13.70
C GLU A 246 5.28 -4.37 -13.90
N GLU A 247 4.60 -3.34 -14.37
CA GLU A 247 5.14 -1.99 -14.52
C GLU A 247 5.45 -1.35 -13.16
N GLU A 248 4.56 -1.48 -12.17
CA GLU A 248 4.77 -0.97 -10.82
C GLU A 248 5.96 -1.70 -10.13
N LYS A 249 6.10 -3.02 -10.31
CA LYS A 249 7.25 -3.79 -9.79
C LYS A 249 8.57 -3.33 -10.41
N LYS A 250 8.60 -3.11 -11.73
CA LYS A 250 9.79 -2.60 -12.43
C LYS A 250 10.16 -1.21 -11.91
N LEU A 251 9.16 -0.32 -11.75
CA LEU A 251 9.38 1.04 -11.25
C LEU A 251 9.92 1.02 -9.81
N ARG A 252 9.33 0.23 -8.91
CA ARG A 252 9.80 0.09 -7.51
C ARG A 252 11.22 -0.44 -7.44
N ARG A 253 11.56 -1.41 -8.29
CA ARG A 253 12.92 -1.94 -8.36
C ARG A 253 13.90 -0.87 -8.80
N ALA A 254 13.56 -0.09 -9.83
CA ALA A 254 14.40 1.00 -10.32
C ALA A 254 14.54 2.12 -9.25
N GLU A 255 13.47 2.45 -8.52
CA GLU A 255 13.50 3.42 -7.42
C GLU A 255 14.37 2.92 -6.25
N TYR A 256 14.27 1.63 -5.91
CA TYR A 256 15.10 1.02 -4.88
C TYR A 256 16.58 1.04 -5.27
N GLU A 257 16.93 0.63 -6.50
CA GLU A 257 18.30 0.64 -7.01
C GLU A 257 18.88 2.06 -7.01
N ALA A 258 18.11 3.06 -7.49
CA ALA A 258 18.52 4.46 -7.48
C ALA A 258 18.67 5.03 -6.05
N GLY A 259 17.80 4.65 -5.13
CA GLY A 259 17.88 5.04 -3.72
C GLY A 259 19.08 4.40 -3.02
N TYR A 260 19.35 3.14 -3.32
CA TYR A 260 20.51 2.42 -2.79
C TYR A 260 21.84 3.06 -3.24
N ASP A 261 21.98 3.34 -4.53
CA ASP A 261 23.18 3.97 -5.12
C ASP A 261 23.39 5.37 -4.54
N SER A 262 22.33 6.18 -4.47
CA SER A 262 22.39 7.50 -3.86
C SER A 262 22.74 7.48 -2.37
N GLY A 263 22.19 6.52 -1.62
CA GLY A 263 22.49 6.33 -0.20
C GLY A 263 23.93 5.85 0.04
N PHE A 264 24.42 4.97 -0.83
CA PHE A 264 25.78 4.46 -0.77
C PHE A 264 26.81 5.56 -1.05
N ASP A 265 26.57 6.40 -2.04
CA ASP A 265 27.45 7.52 -2.37
C ASP A 265 27.43 8.59 -1.27
N ALA A 266 26.28 8.93 -0.73
CA ALA A 266 26.14 9.84 0.40
C ALA A 266 26.82 9.29 1.66
N GLY A 267 26.74 8.00 1.91
CA GLY A 267 27.43 7.30 2.99
C GLY A 267 28.94 7.39 2.86
N LYS A 268 29.48 7.12 1.67
CA LYS A 268 30.93 7.28 1.38
C LYS A 268 31.41 8.71 1.59
N GLU A 269 30.65 9.68 1.09
CA GLU A 269 31.00 11.09 1.24
C GLU A 269 31.00 11.52 2.73
N THR A 270 30.02 11.05 3.49
CA THR A 270 29.92 11.30 4.93
C THR A 270 31.09 10.69 5.68
N GLU A 271 31.47 9.45 5.39
CA GLU A 271 32.59 8.76 6.01
C GLU A 271 33.93 9.42 5.68
N LEU A 272 34.13 9.81 4.41
CA LEU A 272 35.30 10.56 3.95
C LEU A 272 35.41 11.90 4.69
N ASN A 273 34.32 12.65 4.80
CA ASN A 273 34.29 13.90 5.54
C ASN A 273 34.59 13.72 7.04
N ASN A 274 34.05 12.67 7.65
CA ASN A 274 34.33 12.34 9.06
C ASN A 274 35.83 11.97 9.26
N LEU A 275 36.41 11.23 8.35
CA LEU A 275 37.82 10.89 8.34
C LEU A 275 38.68 12.14 8.20
N LEU A 276 38.38 12.99 7.23
CA LEU A 276 39.03 14.27 7.00
C LEU A 276 39.03 15.14 8.26
N HIS A 277 37.87 15.34 8.91
CA HIS A 277 37.77 16.11 10.13
C HIS A 277 38.58 15.53 11.32
N ARG A 278 38.61 14.20 11.46
CA ARG A 278 39.44 13.55 12.47
C ARG A 278 40.94 13.77 12.24
N MET A 279 41.37 13.67 10.98
CA MET A 279 42.75 13.89 10.61
C MET A 279 43.16 15.36 10.74
N LEU A 280 42.28 16.32 10.39
CA LEU A 280 42.53 17.75 10.55
C LEU A 280 42.69 18.18 12.05
N LYS A 281 41.91 17.57 12.93
CA LYS A 281 42.00 17.79 14.39
C LYS A 281 43.31 17.24 14.98
N ASN A 282 43.88 16.22 14.37
CA ASN A 282 45.11 15.61 14.82
C ASN A 282 46.29 16.30 14.14
N ARG A 283 46.97 17.21 14.86
CA ARG A 283 48.11 18.01 14.37
C ARG A 283 49.34 17.21 13.91
N LYS A 284 49.32 15.90 14.05
CA LYS A 284 50.40 15.01 13.59
C LYS A 284 50.38 14.77 12.08
N TYR A 285 49.24 14.99 11.40
CA TYR A 285 49.11 14.77 9.96
C TYR A 285 49.32 16.06 9.18
N SER A 286 50.23 16.00 8.19
CA SER A 286 50.43 17.08 7.23
C SER A 286 49.28 17.09 6.18
N ASP A 287 49.13 18.20 5.47
CA ASP A 287 48.13 18.28 4.38
C ASP A 287 48.41 17.27 3.27
N THR A 288 49.67 16.86 3.08
CA THR A 288 50.09 15.81 2.15
C THR A 288 49.70 14.43 2.64
N ASP A 289 49.85 14.12 3.93
CA ASP A 289 49.43 12.83 4.51
C ASP A 289 47.91 12.66 4.41
N ILE A 290 47.16 13.73 4.67
CA ILE A 290 45.69 13.72 4.54
C ILE A 290 45.28 13.55 3.09
N ALA A 291 45.96 14.20 2.15
CA ALA A 291 45.70 14.05 0.70
C ALA A 291 45.90 12.61 0.24
N GLU A 292 46.94 11.93 0.67
CA GLU A 292 47.27 10.57 0.34
C GLU A 292 46.18 9.59 0.82
N VAL A 293 45.66 9.78 2.04
CA VAL A 293 44.65 8.89 2.65
C VAL A 293 43.23 9.18 2.12
N THR A 294 42.90 10.44 1.88
CA THR A 294 41.52 10.85 1.53
C THR A 294 41.29 10.98 0.02
N GLY A 295 42.36 11.06 -0.77
CA GLY A 295 42.28 11.38 -2.21
C GLY A 295 41.90 12.81 -2.51
N ILE A 296 41.77 13.68 -1.52
CA ILE A 296 41.44 15.11 -1.68
C ILE A 296 42.73 15.88 -1.92
N ALA A 297 42.71 16.79 -2.92
CA ALA A 297 43.88 17.60 -3.24
C ALA A 297 44.40 18.40 -2.04
N ALA A 298 45.73 18.45 -1.83
CA ALA A 298 46.34 19.09 -0.70
C ALA A 298 46.01 20.59 -0.55
N GLU A 299 45.82 21.27 -1.69
CA GLU A 299 45.39 22.68 -1.77
C GLU A 299 44.01 22.86 -1.11
N LYS A 300 43.09 21.96 -1.41
CA LYS A 300 41.72 21.99 -0.83
C LYS A 300 41.71 21.68 0.67
N ILE A 301 42.57 20.77 1.10
CA ILE A 301 42.75 20.45 2.51
C ILE A 301 43.30 21.67 3.27
N LYS A 302 44.23 22.37 2.69
CA LYS A 302 44.80 23.62 3.28
C LYS A 302 43.74 24.72 3.42
N GLU A 303 42.86 24.87 2.41
CA GLU A 303 41.72 25.80 2.51
C GLU A 303 40.75 25.44 3.62
N ILE A 304 40.42 24.15 3.76
CA ILE A 304 39.53 23.68 4.83
C ILE A 304 40.15 23.92 6.19
N ARG A 305 41.43 23.62 6.38
CA ARG A 305 42.18 23.87 7.63
C ARG A 305 42.25 25.34 8.01
N GLN A 306 42.25 26.25 7.02
CA GLN A 306 42.23 27.70 7.25
C GLN A 306 40.84 28.21 7.68
N LYS A 307 39.77 27.58 7.23
CA LYS A 307 38.37 27.92 7.59
C LYS A 307 37.95 27.38 8.97
N GLU A 308 38.66 26.38 9.51
CA GLU A 308 38.38 25.80 10.84
C GLU A 308 39.21 26.44 11.96
N LYS A 309 40.07 27.40 11.65
CA LYS A 309 40.81 28.23 12.62
C LYS A 309 40.02 29.49 13.02
#